data_19f6cfd23ab444bb9f2f2f615dedcd98
#
_entry.id   19f6cfd23ab444bb9f2f2f615dedcd98
#
_cell.length_a   1.000
_cell.length_b   1.000
_cell.length_c   1.000
_cell.angle_alpha   90.00
_cell.angle_beta   90.00
_cell.angle_gamma   90.00
#
_symmetry.space_group_name_H-M   'P 1'
#
loop_
_entity.id
_entity.type
_entity.pdbx_description
1 polymer ?
#
loop_
_entity_poly.entity_id
_entity_poly.type
_entity_poly.pdbx_seq_one_letter_code
_entity_poly.pdbx_strand_id
1 'polypeptide(L)'
;MTTEADSGALPADATQAQERQAQDRDRDRERDQDRDRDPEPDRAPDAAALPSVPRYAALGDSLTAGIGDPVDGGWRGWAALLGAGVGDPGTGVRFHNFAVSGALTRDVEEKQTPAALAFAPDIASVVVGVNDTLRRAFDIQDLALRLDRVCGALAARGTVLLTTCLPDPGSMLGLPAPLAMPLARRQRAVNAVVHALAARYDTVHLHMAEASWVADRSLWSADRLHPAERGHRMIAARFHALLAERGLALGPEPSLVADQTPPSRAATLRWLATSGTGWVARRCRDLLPELLRLAGDEMTHWARGTGARLDLHAELALSRALAALSPGAPLARMGE
;
A
#
# COMPACT_ATOMS: atom_id res chain seq x y z
N MET A 1 43.41 11.49 -96.83
CA MET A 1 43.06 10.21 -96.34
C MET A 1 42.59 10.37 -94.90
N THR A 2 41.32 10.34 -94.77
CA THR A 2 40.55 10.61 -93.59
C THR A 2 40.29 9.27 -92.89
N THR A 3 40.55 9.15 -91.55
CA THR A 3 40.09 8.08 -90.73
C THR A 3 39.14 8.63 -89.66
N GLU A 4 37.88 8.24 -89.81
CA GLU A 4 36.82 8.46 -88.84
C GLU A 4 37.06 7.68 -87.60
N ALA A 5 36.85 8.29 -86.44
CA ALA A 5 36.81 7.64 -85.12
C ALA A 5 35.36 7.29 -84.78
N ASP A 6 35.09 6.02 -84.59
CA ASP A 6 33.83 5.43 -84.17
C ASP A 6 33.59 5.74 -82.69
N SER A 7 32.50 6.47 -82.43
CA SER A 7 32.06 6.77 -81.03
C SER A 7 30.99 5.75 -80.63
N GLY A 8 31.39 4.72 -79.97
CA GLY A 8 30.46 3.69 -79.41
C GLY A 8 29.70 4.20 -78.19
N ALA A 9 28.46 4.57 -78.37
CA ALA A 9 27.54 4.87 -77.34
C ALA A 9 27.11 3.55 -76.64
N LEU A 10 27.28 3.42 -75.35
CA LEU A 10 26.78 2.33 -74.52
C LEU A 10 25.25 2.31 -74.52
N PRO A 11 24.59 1.17 -74.57
CA PRO A 11 23.13 1.06 -74.60
C PRO A 11 22.52 1.51 -73.26
N ALA A 12 21.43 2.29 -73.36
CA ALA A 12 20.70 2.94 -72.24
C ALA A 12 20.24 1.95 -71.13
N ASP A 13 20.17 0.67 -71.41
CA ASP A 13 19.78 -0.39 -70.51
C ASP A 13 20.81 -0.67 -69.40
N ALA A 14 22.12 -0.49 -69.68
CA ALA A 14 23.18 -0.69 -68.71
C ALA A 14 23.22 0.40 -67.62
N THR A 15 22.86 1.60 -67.98
CA THR A 15 22.84 2.73 -67.03
C THR A 15 21.67 2.63 -66.04
N GLN A 16 20.50 2.18 -66.51
CA GLN A 16 19.34 1.98 -65.62
C GLN A 16 19.53 0.80 -64.67
N ALA A 17 20.25 -0.25 -65.07
CA ALA A 17 20.59 -1.36 -64.22
C ALA A 17 21.57 -0.97 -63.09
N GLN A 18 22.54 -0.09 -63.37
CA GLN A 18 23.48 0.42 -62.37
C GLN A 18 22.81 1.36 -61.38
N GLU A 19 21.89 2.19 -61.82
CA GLU A 19 21.12 3.08 -60.94
C GLU A 19 20.20 2.26 -59.97
N ARG A 20 19.55 1.21 -60.47
CA ARG A 20 18.75 0.32 -59.59
C ARG A 20 19.62 -0.42 -58.56
N GLN A 21 20.80 -0.89 -58.93
CA GLN A 21 21.73 -1.53 -57.98
C GLN A 21 22.29 -0.54 -56.94
N ALA A 22 22.46 0.72 -57.30
CA ALA A 22 22.86 1.77 -56.35
C ALA A 22 21.74 2.07 -55.35
N GLN A 23 20.49 2.17 -55.80
CA GLN A 23 19.31 2.40 -54.93
C GLN A 23 19.02 1.22 -54.01
N ASP A 24 19.22 -0.01 -54.44
CA ASP A 24 19.06 -1.20 -53.58
C ASP A 24 20.16 -1.26 -52.50
N ARG A 25 21.40 -0.88 -52.83
CA ARG A 25 22.50 -0.81 -51.84
C ARG A 25 22.30 0.26 -50.79
N ASP A 26 21.68 1.40 -51.13
CA ASP A 26 21.38 2.45 -50.18
C ASP A 26 20.19 2.04 -49.27
N ARG A 27 19.19 1.35 -49.78
CA ARG A 27 18.08 0.78 -48.99
C ARG A 27 18.56 -0.30 -48.02
N ASP A 28 19.54 -1.12 -48.43
CA ASP A 28 20.11 -2.14 -47.53
C ASP A 28 20.98 -1.49 -46.41
N ARG A 29 21.68 -0.41 -46.72
CA ARG A 29 22.42 0.38 -45.71
C ARG A 29 21.52 1.08 -44.70
N GLU A 30 20.37 1.63 -45.15
CA GLU A 30 19.38 2.20 -44.26
C GLU A 30 18.73 1.14 -43.33
N ARG A 31 18.51 -0.08 -43.85
CA ARG A 31 18.00 -1.20 -43.06
C ARG A 31 19.00 -1.77 -42.04
N ASP A 32 20.30 -1.76 -42.36
CA ASP A 32 21.34 -2.16 -41.41
C ASP A 32 21.60 -1.10 -40.34
N GLN A 33 21.44 0.20 -40.64
CA GLN A 33 21.53 1.29 -39.64
C GLN A 33 20.36 1.28 -38.65
N ASP A 34 19.17 0.76 -39.02
CA ASP A 34 18.04 0.58 -38.10
C ASP A 34 18.14 -0.71 -37.27
N ARG A 35 19.02 -1.66 -37.66
CA ARG A 35 19.26 -2.90 -36.88
C ARG A 35 20.24 -2.72 -35.73
N ASP A 36 21.16 -1.78 -35.80
CA ASP A 36 22.14 -1.46 -34.77
C ASP A 36 21.67 -0.40 -33.75
N ARG A 37 20.39 0.03 -33.82
CA ARG A 37 19.77 0.73 -32.71
C ARG A 37 19.40 -0.32 -31.68
N ASP A 38 20.24 -0.48 -30.66
CA ASP A 38 19.84 -1.10 -29.40
C ASP A 38 18.49 -0.51 -28.98
N PRO A 39 17.48 -1.34 -28.62
CA PRO A 39 16.24 -0.80 -28.09
C PRO A 39 16.63 0.03 -26.87
N GLU A 40 16.35 1.33 -26.91
CA GLU A 40 16.46 2.19 -25.75
C GLU A 40 15.80 1.43 -24.58
N PRO A 41 16.49 1.25 -23.42
CA PRO A 41 15.90 0.52 -22.32
C PRO A 41 14.57 1.19 -22.01
N ASP A 42 13.51 0.40 -22.00
CA ASP A 42 12.12 0.77 -21.72
C ASP A 42 12.13 1.69 -20.51
N ARG A 43 12.12 3.01 -20.76
CA ARG A 43 12.19 4.03 -19.73
C ARG A 43 10.90 3.85 -18.96
N ALA A 44 11.01 3.34 -17.73
CA ALA A 44 9.90 3.32 -16.82
C ALA A 44 9.16 4.66 -16.93
N PRO A 45 7.82 4.68 -17.00
CA PRO A 45 7.07 5.91 -17.16
C PRO A 45 7.58 6.91 -16.13
N ASP A 46 8.03 8.08 -16.57
CA ASP A 46 8.55 9.14 -15.72
C ASP A 46 7.56 9.29 -14.56
N ALA A 47 7.99 8.92 -13.36
CA ALA A 47 7.19 9.14 -12.18
C ALA A 47 6.91 10.63 -12.14
N ALA A 48 5.64 11.01 -12.33
CA ALA A 48 5.25 12.41 -12.42
C ALA A 48 5.82 13.11 -11.18
N ALA A 49 6.72 14.08 -11.39
CA ALA A 49 7.34 14.81 -10.31
C ALA A 49 6.25 15.45 -9.44
N LEU A 50 6.39 15.34 -8.11
CA LEU A 50 5.45 16.00 -7.22
C LEU A 50 5.42 17.51 -7.45
N PRO A 51 4.26 18.17 -7.23
CA PRO A 51 4.18 19.64 -7.28
C PRO A 51 5.06 20.28 -6.21
N SER A 52 5.39 21.56 -6.36
CA SER A 52 6.25 22.30 -5.41
C SER A 52 5.75 22.26 -3.96
N VAL A 53 4.43 22.14 -3.75
CA VAL A 53 3.80 21.92 -2.44
C VAL A 53 2.87 20.71 -2.55
N PRO A 54 3.38 19.49 -2.31
CA PRO A 54 2.57 18.29 -2.43
C PRO A 54 1.45 18.23 -1.39
N ARG A 55 0.35 17.57 -1.75
CA ARG A 55 -0.79 17.28 -0.88
C ARG A 55 -0.75 15.82 -0.47
N TYR A 56 -0.65 15.58 0.84
CA TYR A 56 -0.67 14.23 1.38
C TYR A 56 -1.93 14.00 2.22
N ALA A 57 -2.72 12.98 1.85
CA ALA A 57 -3.91 12.52 2.57
C ALA A 57 -3.64 11.19 3.27
N ALA A 58 -3.95 11.08 4.56
CA ALA A 58 -3.85 9.81 5.28
C ALA A 58 -5.25 9.28 5.60
N LEU A 59 -5.58 8.08 5.07
CA LEU A 59 -6.84 7.39 5.27
C LEU A 59 -6.58 6.11 6.09
N GLY A 60 -7.51 5.77 6.97
CA GLY A 60 -7.40 4.54 7.74
C GLY A 60 -8.08 4.60 9.11
N ASP A 61 -7.52 3.85 10.02
CA ASP A 61 -8.03 3.66 11.38
C ASP A 61 -7.11 4.26 12.47
N SER A 62 -7.13 3.68 13.65
CA SER A 62 -6.36 4.15 14.80
C SER A 62 -4.84 4.16 14.58
N LEU A 63 -4.31 3.25 13.76
CA LEU A 63 -2.89 3.23 13.40
C LEU A 63 -2.49 4.50 12.64
N THR A 64 -3.30 4.90 11.68
CA THR A 64 -3.07 6.10 10.87
C THR A 64 -3.46 7.38 11.62
N ALA A 65 -4.45 7.32 12.52
CA ALA A 65 -4.77 8.42 13.42
C ALA A 65 -3.66 8.74 14.45
N GLY A 66 -2.66 7.84 14.58
CA GLY A 66 -1.48 8.06 15.41
C GLY A 66 -1.60 7.58 16.84
N ILE A 67 -2.61 6.74 17.15
CA ILE A 67 -2.78 6.17 18.51
C ILE A 67 -1.50 5.47 18.95
N GLY A 68 -0.96 5.86 20.11
CA GLY A 68 0.28 5.35 20.69
C GLY A 68 1.46 6.34 20.64
N ASP A 69 1.32 7.47 19.92
CA ASP A 69 2.29 8.56 19.85
C ASP A 69 1.64 9.86 20.37
N PRO A 70 1.49 10.03 21.72
CA PRO A 70 0.81 11.16 22.31
C PRO A 70 1.63 12.45 22.18
N VAL A 71 0.95 13.54 21.83
CA VAL A 71 1.47 14.90 21.85
C VAL A 71 0.45 15.81 22.54
N ASP A 72 0.83 17.04 22.82
CA ASP A 72 -0.08 18.02 23.40
C ASP A 72 -1.31 18.18 22.50
N GLY A 73 -2.47 17.92 23.07
CA GLY A 73 -3.76 18.05 22.38
C GLY A 73 -4.20 16.86 21.52
N GLY A 74 -3.41 15.75 21.43
CA GLY A 74 -3.86 14.61 20.64
C GLY A 74 -2.79 13.55 20.35
N TRP A 75 -2.77 13.09 19.10
CA TRP A 75 -1.90 12.07 18.58
C TRP A 75 -1.18 12.56 17.33
N ARG A 76 0.13 12.35 17.22
CA ARG A 76 0.93 12.70 16.04
C ARG A 76 0.91 11.57 15.02
N GLY A 77 1.54 10.47 15.35
CA GLY A 77 1.62 9.25 14.54
C GLY A 77 2.50 9.34 13.29
N TRP A 78 2.66 8.19 12.65
CA TRP A 78 3.54 8.01 11.50
C TRP A 78 3.15 8.86 10.28
N ALA A 79 1.86 9.08 10.05
CA ALA A 79 1.39 9.83 8.89
C ALA A 79 1.80 11.31 8.95
N ALA A 80 1.71 11.93 10.12
CA ALA A 80 2.18 13.30 10.32
C ALA A 80 3.71 13.41 10.24
N LEU A 81 4.43 12.42 10.81
CA LEU A 81 5.89 12.35 10.72
C LEU A 81 6.36 12.19 9.27
N LEU A 82 5.72 11.32 8.48
CA LEU A 82 6.01 11.16 7.06
C LEU A 82 5.69 12.44 6.29
N GLY A 83 4.54 13.07 6.57
CA GLY A 83 4.16 14.32 5.92
C GLY A 83 5.25 15.39 6.01
N ALA A 84 5.90 15.53 7.17
CA ALA A 84 7.01 16.46 7.33
C ALA A 84 8.23 16.14 6.44
N GLY A 85 8.41 14.88 6.02
CA GLY A 85 9.50 14.43 5.15
C GLY A 85 9.16 14.39 3.65
N VAL A 86 7.88 14.51 3.27
CA VAL A 86 7.47 14.45 1.85
C VAL A 86 7.75 15.76 1.13
N GLY A 87 7.42 16.89 1.74
CA GLY A 87 7.57 18.21 1.11
C GLY A 87 8.98 18.75 1.23
N ASP A 88 9.38 19.62 0.28
CA ASP A 88 10.62 20.37 0.37
C ASP A 88 10.64 21.25 1.64
N PRO A 89 11.77 21.36 2.36
CA PRO A 89 11.86 22.15 3.61
C PRO A 89 11.46 23.62 3.45
N GLY A 90 11.61 24.21 2.27
CA GLY A 90 11.28 25.59 2.01
C GLY A 90 9.80 25.84 1.71
N THR A 91 9.10 24.86 1.12
CA THR A 91 7.71 24.97 0.69
C THR A 91 6.75 24.12 1.51
N GLY A 92 7.26 23.07 2.16
CA GLY A 92 6.48 22.20 3.05
C GLY A 92 5.54 21.24 2.31
N VAL A 93 4.53 20.75 3.01
CA VAL A 93 3.50 19.83 2.54
C VAL A 93 2.13 20.27 3.03
N ARG A 94 1.09 20.11 2.23
CA ARG A 94 -0.29 20.21 2.69
C ARG A 94 -0.75 18.82 3.16
N PHE A 95 -0.75 18.61 4.46
CA PHE A 95 -1.12 17.33 5.06
C PHE A 95 -2.53 17.36 5.66
N HIS A 96 -3.32 16.31 5.42
CA HIS A 96 -4.58 16.09 6.13
C HIS A 96 -4.74 14.62 6.52
N ASN A 97 -5.04 14.37 7.80
CA ASN A 97 -5.31 13.04 8.32
C ASN A 97 -6.82 12.83 8.44
N PHE A 98 -7.41 12.02 7.56
CA PHE A 98 -8.82 11.64 7.56
C PHE A 98 -9.11 10.42 8.42
N ALA A 99 -8.07 9.75 8.95
CA ALA A 99 -8.22 8.51 9.69
C ALA A 99 -9.00 8.68 10.98
N VAL A 100 -9.84 7.71 11.28
CA VAL A 100 -10.69 7.69 12.47
C VAL A 100 -10.46 6.39 13.24
N SER A 101 -10.17 6.50 14.54
CA SER A 101 -9.96 5.33 15.40
C SER A 101 -11.16 4.38 15.38
N GLY A 102 -10.90 3.10 15.06
CA GLY A 102 -11.93 2.06 14.98
C GLY A 102 -12.63 1.96 13.63
N ALA A 103 -12.26 2.79 12.63
CA ALA A 103 -12.82 2.72 11.29
C ALA A 103 -12.65 1.34 10.68
N LEU A 104 -13.65 0.90 9.93
CA LEU A 104 -13.67 -0.26 9.07
C LEU A 104 -13.38 0.15 7.62
N THR A 105 -13.11 -0.81 6.75
CA THR A 105 -12.95 -0.55 5.31
C THR A 105 -14.15 0.18 4.71
N ARG A 106 -15.36 -0.13 5.17
CA ARG A 106 -16.58 0.60 4.78
C ARG A 106 -16.52 2.08 5.16
N ASP A 107 -16.05 2.42 6.36
CA ASP A 107 -15.96 3.82 6.78
C ASP A 107 -14.93 4.59 5.96
N VAL A 108 -13.82 3.92 5.58
CA VAL A 108 -12.81 4.52 4.68
C VAL A 108 -13.42 4.79 3.31
N GLU A 109 -14.15 3.83 2.73
CA GLU A 109 -14.80 3.99 1.44
C GLU A 109 -15.84 5.11 1.45
N GLU A 110 -16.81 5.04 2.39
CA GLU A 110 -18.02 5.87 2.37
C GLU A 110 -17.79 7.30 2.92
N LYS A 111 -16.83 7.48 3.84
CA LYS A 111 -16.65 8.76 4.56
C LYS A 111 -15.31 9.41 4.26
N GLN A 112 -14.20 8.65 4.34
CA GLN A 112 -12.87 9.23 4.21
C GLN A 112 -12.49 9.47 2.75
N THR A 113 -12.81 8.54 1.86
CA THR A 113 -12.43 8.63 0.44
C THR A 113 -13.06 9.83 -0.27
N PRO A 114 -14.36 10.15 -0.12
CA PRO A 114 -14.91 11.36 -0.73
C PRO A 114 -14.23 12.64 -0.25
N ALA A 115 -13.93 12.74 1.04
CA ALA A 115 -13.22 13.89 1.61
C ALA A 115 -11.77 13.98 1.11
N ALA A 116 -11.07 12.85 0.99
CA ALA A 116 -9.73 12.80 0.42
C ALA A 116 -9.72 13.18 -1.06
N LEU A 117 -10.69 12.71 -1.86
CA LEU A 117 -10.82 13.10 -3.26
C LEU A 117 -11.10 14.61 -3.43
N ALA A 118 -11.89 15.21 -2.55
CA ALA A 118 -12.11 16.65 -2.52
C ALA A 118 -10.85 17.44 -2.12
N PHE A 119 -10.00 16.86 -1.27
CA PHE A 119 -8.69 17.41 -0.93
C PHE A 119 -7.71 17.30 -2.12
N ALA A 120 -7.96 16.42 -3.09
CA ALA A 120 -7.19 16.14 -4.31
C ALA A 120 -5.70 15.87 -4.00
N PRO A 121 -5.36 14.76 -3.31
CA PRO A 121 -4.01 14.47 -2.87
C PRO A 121 -3.11 14.02 -4.02
N ASP A 122 -1.84 14.40 -3.95
CA ASP A 122 -0.77 13.88 -4.82
C ASP A 122 -0.25 12.54 -4.28
N ILE A 123 -0.28 12.38 -2.94
CA ILE A 123 0.05 11.14 -2.23
C ILE A 123 -1.10 10.81 -1.28
N ALA A 124 -1.51 9.54 -1.20
CA ALA A 124 -2.48 9.08 -0.23
C ALA A 124 -2.07 7.75 0.40
N SER A 125 -2.15 7.65 1.73
CA SER A 125 -2.02 6.37 2.42
C SER A 125 -3.38 5.76 2.72
N VAL A 126 -3.51 4.44 2.48
CA VAL A 126 -4.72 3.66 2.79
C VAL A 126 -4.31 2.47 3.67
N VAL A 127 -4.56 2.60 4.98
CA VAL A 127 -4.13 1.60 5.97
C VAL A 127 -5.29 1.27 6.89
N VAL A 128 -5.96 0.15 6.62
CA VAL A 128 -7.18 -0.30 7.32
C VAL A 128 -7.37 -1.81 7.15
N GLY A 129 -8.24 -2.41 7.93
CA GLY A 129 -8.66 -3.80 7.78
C GLY A 129 -8.50 -4.65 9.04
N VAL A 130 -7.64 -4.28 10.00
CA VAL A 130 -7.53 -4.99 11.28
C VAL A 130 -8.85 -4.98 12.03
N ASN A 131 -9.53 -3.84 12.09
CA ASN A 131 -10.83 -3.74 12.77
C ASN A 131 -11.90 -4.63 12.11
N ASP A 132 -11.85 -4.81 10.80
CA ASP A 132 -12.75 -5.71 10.06
C ASP A 132 -12.56 -7.16 10.49
N THR A 133 -11.31 -7.60 10.71
CA THR A 133 -11.01 -8.97 11.17
C THR A 133 -11.60 -9.30 12.53
N LEU A 134 -11.84 -8.29 13.37
CA LEU A 134 -12.40 -8.40 14.72
C LEU A 134 -13.94 -8.48 14.70
N ARG A 135 -14.60 -8.25 13.57
CA ARG A 135 -16.06 -8.25 13.45
C ARG A 135 -16.58 -9.62 13.03
N ARG A 136 -17.76 -10.00 13.56
CA ARG A 136 -18.42 -11.25 13.16
C ARG A 136 -18.78 -11.24 11.67
N ALA A 137 -19.25 -10.12 11.17
CA ALA A 137 -19.65 -9.92 9.78
C ALA A 137 -18.44 -9.71 8.84
N PHE A 138 -17.27 -10.33 9.16
CA PHE A 138 -16.11 -10.26 8.30
C PHE A 138 -16.38 -11.00 6.98
N ASP A 139 -16.27 -10.27 5.87
CA ASP A 139 -16.33 -10.80 4.50
C ASP A 139 -15.13 -10.27 3.71
N ILE A 140 -14.23 -11.18 3.33
CA ILE A 140 -13.01 -10.83 2.59
C ILE A 140 -13.31 -10.36 1.16
N GLN A 141 -14.41 -10.81 0.54
CA GLN A 141 -14.78 -10.40 -0.81
C GLN A 141 -15.31 -8.96 -0.81
N ASP A 142 -16.21 -8.63 0.15
CA ASP A 142 -16.69 -7.26 0.33
C ASP A 142 -15.53 -6.30 0.68
N LEU A 143 -14.64 -6.70 1.61
CA LEU A 143 -13.46 -5.92 1.96
C LEU A 143 -12.56 -5.67 0.74
N ALA A 144 -12.28 -6.68 -0.07
CA ALA A 144 -11.45 -6.57 -1.25
C ALA A 144 -12.04 -5.58 -2.27
N LEU A 145 -13.36 -5.69 -2.55
CA LEU A 145 -14.05 -4.80 -3.48
C LEU A 145 -14.08 -3.35 -2.97
N ARG A 146 -14.26 -3.14 -1.65
CA ARG A 146 -14.22 -1.79 -1.06
C ARG A 146 -12.85 -1.17 -1.18
N LEU A 147 -11.79 -1.89 -0.82
CA LEU A 147 -10.42 -1.41 -0.97
C LEU A 147 -10.04 -1.16 -2.44
N ASP A 148 -10.51 -2.00 -3.37
CA ASP A 148 -10.31 -1.79 -4.80
C ASP A 148 -10.96 -0.48 -5.27
N ARG A 149 -12.20 -0.19 -4.85
CA ARG A 149 -12.86 1.09 -5.16
C ARG A 149 -12.13 2.30 -4.57
N VAL A 150 -11.66 2.21 -3.32
CA VAL A 150 -10.88 3.26 -2.65
C VAL A 150 -9.58 3.53 -3.41
N CYS A 151 -8.78 2.49 -3.65
CA CYS A 151 -7.50 2.61 -4.36
C CYS A 151 -7.71 3.08 -5.81
N GLY A 152 -8.71 2.50 -6.51
CA GLY A 152 -9.03 2.86 -7.88
C GLY A 152 -9.48 4.30 -8.04
N ALA A 153 -10.31 4.82 -7.11
CA ALA A 153 -10.78 6.21 -7.14
C ALA A 153 -9.63 7.22 -6.94
N LEU A 154 -8.67 6.91 -6.05
CA LEU A 154 -7.49 7.75 -5.83
C LEU A 154 -6.50 7.62 -6.99
N ALA A 155 -6.18 6.40 -7.44
CA ALA A 155 -5.26 6.16 -8.55
C ALA A 155 -5.75 6.78 -9.86
N ALA A 156 -7.06 6.78 -10.12
CA ALA A 156 -7.65 7.44 -11.29
C ALA A 156 -7.44 8.97 -11.34
N ARG A 157 -7.01 9.57 -10.22
CA ARG A 157 -6.62 10.98 -10.12
C ARG A 157 -5.11 11.20 -10.21
N GLY A 158 -4.32 10.14 -10.48
CA GLY A 158 -2.86 10.20 -10.50
C GLY A 158 -2.24 10.22 -9.10
N THR A 159 -3.00 9.92 -8.04
CA THR A 159 -2.51 9.90 -6.66
C THR A 159 -1.57 8.71 -6.46
N VAL A 160 -0.37 8.95 -5.94
CA VAL A 160 0.55 7.89 -5.49
C VAL A 160 0.01 7.26 -4.22
N LEU A 161 -0.18 5.95 -4.22
CA LEU A 161 -0.77 5.22 -3.10
C LEU A 161 0.29 4.60 -2.19
N LEU A 162 0.10 4.73 -0.88
CA LEU A 162 0.88 4.04 0.14
C LEU A 162 0.00 3.00 0.84
N THR A 163 0.48 1.77 0.92
CA THR A 163 -0.23 0.66 1.57
C THR A 163 0.72 -0.13 2.48
N THR A 164 0.18 -0.88 3.42
CA THR A 164 0.99 -1.79 4.25
C THR A 164 0.22 -3.04 4.62
N CYS A 165 0.90 -4.20 4.64
CA CYS A 165 0.38 -5.38 5.33
C CYS A 165 0.60 -5.22 6.84
N LEU A 166 -0.32 -5.76 7.64
CA LEU A 166 -0.35 -5.56 9.08
C LEU A 166 -0.12 -6.87 9.85
N PRO A 167 0.51 -6.81 11.03
CA PRO A 167 0.68 -7.96 11.90
C PRO A 167 -0.64 -8.59 12.32
N ASP A 168 -0.59 -9.88 12.66
CA ASP A 168 -1.73 -10.59 13.22
C ASP A 168 -2.07 -10.10 14.64
N PRO A 169 -3.28 -9.54 14.86
CA PRO A 169 -3.67 -9.01 16.15
C PRO A 169 -3.76 -10.09 17.25
N GLY A 170 -4.03 -11.35 16.88
CA GLY A 170 -4.07 -12.47 17.81
C GLY A 170 -2.71 -12.75 18.42
N SER A 171 -1.66 -12.78 17.59
CA SER A 171 -0.28 -12.98 18.07
C SER A 171 0.25 -11.75 18.81
N MET A 172 -0.08 -10.55 18.36
CA MET A 172 0.32 -9.30 19.00
C MET A 172 -0.20 -9.21 20.45
N LEU A 173 -1.47 -9.60 20.65
CA LEU A 173 -2.12 -9.61 21.97
C LEU A 173 -1.71 -10.82 22.83
N GLY A 174 -1.07 -11.84 22.24
CA GLY A 174 -0.76 -13.09 22.92
C GLY A 174 -2.02 -13.87 23.32
N LEU A 175 -3.03 -13.89 22.45
CA LEU A 175 -4.30 -14.56 22.69
C LEU A 175 -4.14 -16.09 22.67
N PRO A 176 -4.96 -16.84 23.45
CA PRO A 176 -4.98 -18.29 23.35
C PRO A 176 -5.45 -18.74 21.96
N ALA A 177 -5.00 -19.93 21.52
CA ALA A 177 -5.19 -20.45 20.18
C ALA A 177 -6.64 -20.35 19.64
N PRO A 178 -7.70 -20.66 20.38
CA PRO A 178 -9.07 -20.54 19.86
C PRO A 178 -9.49 -19.12 19.47
N LEU A 179 -8.87 -18.10 20.04
CA LEU A 179 -9.06 -16.70 19.67
C LEU A 179 -8.05 -16.24 18.61
N ALA A 180 -6.79 -16.69 18.72
CA ALA A 180 -5.72 -16.25 17.84
C ALA A 180 -5.86 -16.84 16.43
N MET A 181 -6.19 -18.12 16.27
CA MET A 181 -6.25 -18.80 14.97
C MET A 181 -7.22 -18.15 13.96
N PRO A 182 -8.49 -17.86 14.32
CA PRO A 182 -9.41 -17.22 13.39
C PRO A 182 -8.96 -15.80 13.03
N LEU A 183 -8.36 -15.05 13.95
CA LEU A 183 -7.83 -13.71 13.66
C LEU A 183 -6.64 -13.78 12.71
N ALA A 184 -5.71 -14.70 12.96
CA ALA A 184 -4.55 -14.93 12.08
C ALA A 184 -4.99 -15.30 10.65
N ARG A 185 -6.00 -16.18 10.53
CA ARG A 185 -6.57 -16.58 9.23
C ARG A 185 -7.14 -15.38 8.48
N ARG A 186 -7.95 -14.55 9.14
CA ARG A 186 -8.54 -13.35 8.58
C ARG A 186 -7.50 -12.31 8.22
N GLN A 187 -6.52 -12.06 9.11
CA GLN A 187 -5.47 -11.07 8.85
C GLN A 187 -4.57 -11.47 7.67
N ARG A 188 -4.25 -12.78 7.54
CA ARG A 188 -3.54 -13.26 6.33
C ARG A 188 -4.34 -13.01 5.06
N ALA A 189 -5.66 -13.20 5.09
CA ALA A 189 -6.51 -12.92 3.94
C ALA A 189 -6.53 -11.42 3.60
N VAL A 190 -6.65 -10.54 4.59
CA VAL A 190 -6.56 -9.08 4.39
C VAL A 190 -5.21 -8.69 3.78
N ASN A 191 -4.10 -9.21 4.33
CA ASN A 191 -2.76 -8.93 3.81
C ASN A 191 -2.59 -9.41 2.36
N ALA A 192 -3.14 -10.57 2.00
CA ALA A 192 -3.11 -11.06 0.62
C ALA A 192 -3.89 -10.14 -0.35
N VAL A 193 -5.04 -9.61 0.07
CA VAL A 193 -5.80 -8.61 -0.68
C VAL A 193 -5.00 -7.32 -0.84
N VAL A 194 -4.38 -6.82 0.23
CA VAL A 194 -3.57 -5.60 0.19
C VAL A 194 -2.36 -5.78 -0.74
N HIS A 195 -1.69 -6.94 -0.74
CA HIS A 195 -0.61 -7.24 -1.68
C HIS A 195 -1.10 -7.27 -3.14
N ALA A 196 -2.27 -7.86 -3.40
CA ALA A 196 -2.85 -7.87 -4.75
C ALA A 196 -3.20 -6.44 -5.24
N LEU A 197 -3.73 -5.60 -4.35
CA LEU A 197 -3.99 -4.19 -4.66
C LEU A 197 -2.69 -3.39 -4.83
N ALA A 198 -1.66 -3.69 -4.04
CA ALA A 198 -0.35 -3.06 -4.19
C ALA A 198 0.24 -3.34 -5.58
N ALA A 199 0.14 -4.58 -6.06
CA ALA A 199 0.56 -4.95 -7.41
C ALA A 199 -0.34 -4.33 -8.49
N ARG A 200 -1.67 -4.26 -8.27
CA ARG A 200 -2.63 -3.72 -9.23
C ARG A 200 -2.46 -2.22 -9.47
N TYR A 201 -2.16 -1.45 -8.43
CA TYR A 201 -2.08 0.01 -8.46
C TYR A 201 -0.66 0.55 -8.31
N ASP A 202 0.36 -0.29 -8.40
CA ASP A 202 1.78 0.06 -8.21
C ASP A 202 2.01 0.94 -6.96
N THR A 203 1.50 0.48 -5.82
CA THR A 203 1.58 1.29 -4.60
C THR A 203 2.99 1.25 -3.99
N VAL A 204 3.35 2.26 -3.22
CA VAL A 204 4.47 2.20 -2.29
C VAL A 204 4.04 1.31 -1.11
N HIS A 205 4.52 0.07 -1.07
CA HIS A 205 4.07 -0.93 -0.10
C HIS A 205 5.11 -1.22 0.98
N LEU A 206 4.69 -1.13 2.25
CA LEU A 206 5.53 -1.44 3.41
C LEU A 206 5.12 -2.79 4.04
N HIS A 207 6.09 -3.70 4.23
CA HIS A 207 5.85 -5.00 4.86
C HIS A 207 5.96 -4.94 6.38
N MET A 208 4.86 -4.62 7.09
CA MET A 208 4.82 -4.58 8.56
C MET A 208 4.43 -5.92 9.20
N ALA A 209 3.96 -6.90 8.44
CA ALA A 209 3.61 -8.22 8.95
C ALA A 209 4.83 -9.14 9.16
N GLU A 210 6.04 -8.68 8.87
CA GLU A 210 7.27 -9.43 9.05
C GLU A 210 7.56 -9.68 10.54
N ALA A 211 8.20 -10.83 10.83
CA ALA A 211 8.52 -11.25 12.19
C ALA A 211 9.38 -10.23 12.96
N SER A 212 10.25 -9.50 12.27
CA SER A 212 11.10 -8.44 12.82
C SER A 212 10.30 -7.32 13.50
N TRP A 213 9.17 -6.92 12.90
CA TRP A 213 8.27 -5.92 13.46
C TRP A 213 7.55 -6.44 14.72
N VAL A 214 7.05 -7.67 14.65
CA VAL A 214 6.29 -8.29 15.74
C VAL A 214 7.18 -8.58 16.94
N ALA A 215 8.43 -9.01 16.71
CA ALA A 215 9.38 -9.40 17.75
C ALA A 215 9.91 -8.20 18.57
N ASP A 216 10.08 -7.04 17.95
CA ASP A 216 10.57 -5.85 18.66
C ASP A 216 9.45 -5.18 19.46
N ARG A 217 9.33 -5.58 20.72
CA ARG A 217 8.33 -5.03 21.65
C ARG A 217 8.46 -3.52 21.91
N SER A 218 9.62 -2.93 21.64
CA SER A 218 9.84 -1.50 21.84
C SER A 218 9.14 -0.63 20.79
N LEU A 219 8.71 -1.23 19.68
CA LEU A 219 7.93 -0.57 18.64
C LEU A 219 6.45 -0.44 18.98
N TRP A 220 5.97 -1.17 20.00
CA TRP A 220 4.54 -1.29 20.31
C TRP A 220 4.19 -0.64 21.64
N SER A 221 3.02 -0.02 21.70
CA SER A 221 2.48 0.58 22.91
C SER A 221 2.07 -0.49 23.94
N ALA A 222 1.62 -0.03 25.11
CA ALA A 222 1.22 -0.91 26.20
C ALA A 222 0.09 -1.89 25.83
N ASP A 223 -0.79 -1.49 24.92
CA ASP A 223 -1.91 -2.31 24.43
C ASP A 223 -1.50 -3.37 23.38
N ARG A 224 -0.26 -3.31 22.89
CA ARG A 224 0.32 -4.23 21.89
C ARG A 224 -0.40 -4.28 20.54
N LEU A 225 -1.32 -3.37 20.28
CA LEU A 225 -2.01 -3.24 19.00
C LEU A 225 -1.55 -2.02 18.22
N HIS A 226 -1.27 -0.95 18.94
CA HIS A 226 -0.83 0.29 18.34
C HIS A 226 0.69 0.44 18.47
N PRO A 227 1.38 1.01 17.49
CA PRO A 227 2.79 1.36 17.65
C PRO A 227 2.96 2.39 18.77
N ALA A 228 4.05 2.29 19.50
CA ALA A 228 4.55 3.39 20.33
C ALA A 228 5.17 4.48 19.44
N GLU A 229 5.59 5.61 20.03
CA GLU A 229 6.29 6.68 19.28
C GLU A 229 7.41 6.12 18.40
N ARG A 230 8.25 5.23 18.95
CA ARG A 230 9.34 4.59 18.21
C ARG A 230 8.84 3.78 17.01
N GLY A 231 7.72 3.08 17.16
CA GLY A 231 7.08 2.34 16.06
C GLY A 231 6.55 3.28 14.98
N HIS A 232 5.87 4.36 15.36
CA HIS A 232 5.40 5.37 14.43
C HIS A 232 6.55 6.04 13.66
N ARG A 233 7.66 6.37 14.33
CA ARG A 233 8.86 6.91 13.68
C ARG A 233 9.48 5.92 12.69
N MET A 234 9.54 4.64 13.06
CA MET A 234 10.04 3.58 12.17
C MET A 234 9.16 3.43 10.92
N ILE A 235 7.83 3.44 11.06
CA ILE A 235 6.90 3.38 9.92
C ILE A 235 7.13 4.58 9.00
N ALA A 236 7.21 5.79 9.56
CA ALA A 236 7.43 7.00 8.79
C ALA A 236 8.76 6.97 8.03
N ALA A 237 9.86 6.60 8.68
CA ALA A 237 11.18 6.50 8.06
C ALA A 237 11.21 5.44 6.95
N ARG A 238 10.58 4.29 7.15
CA ARG A 238 10.50 3.24 6.11
C ARG A 238 9.70 3.68 4.90
N PHE A 239 8.54 4.32 5.09
CA PHE A 239 7.79 4.87 3.97
C PHE A 239 8.55 6.01 3.27
N HIS A 240 9.25 6.86 4.04
CA HIS A 240 10.09 7.92 3.47
C HIS A 240 11.19 7.32 2.57
N ALA A 241 11.89 6.28 3.02
CA ALA A 241 12.91 5.60 2.22
C ALA A 241 12.34 5.03 0.91
N LEU A 242 11.18 4.35 0.97
CA LEU A 242 10.50 3.82 -0.22
C LEU A 242 10.03 4.92 -1.18
N LEU A 243 9.60 6.08 -0.66
CA LEU A 243 9.26 7.24 -1.48
C LEU A 243 10.51 7.90 -2.08
N ALA A 244 11.62 7.95 -1.33
CA ALA A 244 12.89 8.49 -1.81
C ALA A 244 13.46 7.66 -2.97
N GLU A 245 13.33 6.32 -2.93
CA GLU A 245 13.69 5.43 -4.04
C GLU A 245 12.91 5.76 -5.34
N ARG A 246 11.70 6.32 -5.21
CA ARG A 246 10.88 6.78 -6.33
C ARG A 246 11.04 8.29 -6.64
N GLY A 247 11.94 8.98 -5.95
CA GLY A 247 12.13 10.43 -6.11
C GLY A 247 10.98 11.29 -5.56
N LEU A 248 10.16 10.74 -4.65
CA LEU A 248 8.95 11.37 -4.13
C LEU A 248 9.06 11.88 -2.69
N ALA A 249 10.23 11.76 -2.04
CA ALA A 249 10.52 12.34 -0.73
C ALA A 249 11.50 13.50 -0.91
N LEU A 250 11.02 14.73 -0.78
CA LEU A 250 11.78 15.96 -1.02
C LEU A 250 12.36 16.56 0.27
N GLY A 251 11.81 16.16 1.41
CA GLY A 251 12.22 16.64 2.72
C GLY A 251 13.15 15.67 3.45
N PRO A 252 13.57 16.02 4.68
CA PRO A 252 14.48 15.20 5.48
C PRO A 252 13.80 13.91 5.93
N GLU A 253 14.60 12.85 6.06
CA GLU A 253 14.14 11.60 6.65
C GLU A 253 13.62 11.80 8.08
N PRO A 254 12.44 11.23 8.42
CA PRO A 254 11.91 11.28 9.78
C PRO A 254 12.89 10.67 10.80
N SER A 255 13.21 11.42 11.86
CA SER A 255 14.13 10.97 12.89
C SER A 255 13.59 9.72 13.61
N LEU A 256 14.46 8.72 13.79
CA LEU A 256 14.19 7.51 14.59
C LEU A 256 14.32 7.74 16.11
N VAL A 257 14.89 8.90 16.51
CA VAL A 257 15.05 9.26 17.92
C VAL A 257 13.70 9.69 18.48
N ALA A 258 13.24 8.98 19.51
CA ALA A 258 12.02 9.33 20.20
C ALA A 258 12.18 10.64 21.00
N ASP A 259 11.17 11.50 20.96
CA ASP A 259 11.14 12.75 21.74
C ASP A 259 10.88 12.48 23.23
N GLN A 260 10.20 11.36 23.52
CA GLN A 260 9.82 11.00 24.87
C GLN A 260 10.61 9.78 25.37
N THR A 261 10.97 9.80 26.65
CA THR A 261 11.52 8.60 27.31
C THR A 261 10.45 7.51 27.35
N PRO A 262 10.77 6.25 26.94
CA PRO A 262 9.81 5.17 27.00
C PRO A 262 9.20 5.04 28.41
N PRO A 263 7.88 4.86 28.54
CA PRO A 263 7.26 4.76 29.85
C PRO A 263 7.82 3.56 30.61
N SER A 264 8.14 3.76 31.88
CA SER A 264 8.59 2.66 32.77
C SER A 264 7.49 1.60 32.87
N ARG A 265 7.86 0.35 33.23
CA ARG A 265 6.88 -0.72 33.47
C ARG A 265 5.81 -0.31 34.49
N ALA A 266 6.20 0.44 35.55
CA ALA A 266 5.29 0.95 36.55
C ALA A 266 4.33 2.01 35.97
N ALA A 267 4.82 2.90 35.12
CA ALA A 267 4.00 3.90 34.41
C ALA A 267 3.00 3.21 33.46
N THR A 268 3.44 2.18 32.73
CA THR A 268 2.58 1.35 31.86
C THR A 268 1.48 0.65 32.66
N LEU A 269 1.83 0.01 33.78
CA LEU A 269 0.84 -0.65 34.64
C LEU A 269 -0.13 0.36 35.25
N ARG A 270 0.35 1.52 35.69
CA ARG A 270 -0.52 2.60 36.19
C ARG A 270 -1.47 3.12 35.12
N TRP A 271 -0.98 3.32 33.90
CA TRP A 271 -1.83 3.73 32.78
C TRP A 271 -2.90 2.69 32.46
N LEU A 272 -2.54 1.41 32.40
CA LEU A 272 -3.49 0.30 32.24
C LEU A 272 -4.54 0.27 33.36
N ALA A 273 -4.13 0.54 34.61
CA ALA A 273 -5.02 0.54 35.76
C ALA A 273 -5.93 1.78 35.85
N THR A 274 -5.62 2.86 35.17
CA THR A 274 -6.36 4.14 35.24
C THR A 274 -7.01 4.51 33.90
N SER A 275 -6.30 5.22 33.05
CA SER A 275 -6.79 5.73 31.77
C SER A 275 -7.05 4.61 30.75
N GLY A 276 -6.24 3.56 30.79
CA GLY A 276 -6.37 2.38 29.91
C GLY A 276 -7.62 1.56 30.22
N THR A 277 -8.09 1.50 31.48
CA THR A 277 -9.28 0.70 31.84
C THR A 277 -10.53 1.20 31.13
N GLY A 278 -10.73 2.51 31.00
CA GLY A 278 -11.88 3.06 30.27
C GLY A 278 -11.86 2.74 28.79
N TRP A 279 -10.66 2.77 28.18
CA TRP A 279 -10.46 2.38 26.79
C TRP A 279 -10.64 0.86 26.60
N VAL A 280 -10.00 0.05 27.43
CA VAL A 280 -10.15 -1.40 27.42
C VAL A 280 -11.61 -1.82 27.67
N ALA A 281 -12.31 -1.19 28.63
CA ALA A 281 -13.71 -1.48 28.92
C ALA A 281 -14.64 -1.18 27.71
N ARG A 282 -14.41 -0.07 27.00
CA ARG A 282 -15.16 0.24 25.76
C ARG A 282 -14.87 -0.82 24.69
N ARG A 283 -13.58 -1.12 24.43
CA ARG A 283 -13.18 -2.16 23.48
C ARG A 283 -13.71 -3.54 23.85
N CYS A 284 -13.67 -3.92 25.14
CA CYS A 284 -14.22 -5.18 25.60
C CYS A 284 -15.74 -5.26 25.41
N ARG A 285 -16.47 -4.17 25.65
CA ARG A 285 -17.93 -4.19 25.40
C ARG A 285 -18.29 -4.40 23.95
N ASP A 286 -17.52 -3.80 23.02
CA ASP A 286 -17.82 -3.85 21.61
C ASP A 286 -17.29 -5.11 20.92
N LEU A 287 -16.06 -5.54 21.27
CA LEU A 287 -15.35 -6.60 20.55
C LEU A 287 -15.39 -7.95 21.28
N LEU A 288 -15.35 -7.96 22.62
CA LEU A 288 -15.24 -9.21 23.37
C LEU A 288 -16.40 -10.18 23.08
N PRO A 289 -17.67 -9.77 23.01
CA PRO A 289 -18.75 -10.69 22.68
C PRO A 289 -18.59 -11.31 21.29
N GLU A 290 -18.09 -10.55 20.30
CA GLU A 290 -17.86 -11.04 18.95
C GLU A 290 -16.68 -12.01 18.89
N LEU A 291 -15.59 -11.69 19.60
CA LEU A 291 -14.41 -12.56 19.70
C LEU A 291 -14.72 -13.87 20.45
N LEU A 292 -15.52 -13.83 21.51
CA LEU A 292 -15.92 -15.04 22.23
C LEU A 292 -16.81 -15.95 21.37
N ARG A 293 -17.71 -15.40 20.58
CA ARG A 293 -18.49 -16.20 19.62
C ARG A 293 -17.60 -16.81 18.54
N LEU A 294 -16.65 -16.04 18.00
CA LEU A 294 -15.69 -16.54 17.02
C LEU A 294 -14.85 -17.69 17.59
N ALA A 295 -14.40 -17.55 18.85
CA ALA A 295 -13.70 -18.63 19.54
C ALA A 295 -14.60 -19.86 19.79
N GLY A 296 -15.86 -19.66 20.14
CA GLY A 296 -16.84 -20.73 20.31
C GLY A 296 -17.07 -21.51 19.02
N ASP A 297 -17.18 -20.83 17.89
CA ASP A 297 -17.30 -21.44 16.56
C ASP A 297 -16.02 -22.27 16.26
N GLU A 298 -14.83 -21.71 16.48
CA GLU A 298 -13.55 -22.40 16.26
C GLU A 298 -13.43 -23.65 17.16
N MET A 299 -13.75 -23.53 18.46
CA MET A 299 -13.75 -24.66 19.40
C MET A 299 -14.75 -25.75 19.01
N THR A 300 -15.93 -25.37 18.52
CA THR A 300 -16.93 -26.31 18.04
C THR A 300 -16.44 -27.11 16.85
N HIS A 301 -15.81 -26.44 15.90
CA HIS A 301 -15.21 -27.09 14.72
C HIS A 301 -14.02 -27.99 15.12
N TRP A 302 -13.19 -27.52 16.04
CA TRP A 302 -12.09 -28.32 16.57
C TRP A 302 -12.60 -29.60 17.27
N ALA A 303 -13.59 -29.48 18.16
CA ALA A 303 -14.17 -30.63 18.91
C ALA A 303 -14.82 -31.65 17.95
N ARG A 304 -15.34 -31.19 16.76
CA ARG A 304 -15.93 -32.07 15.74
C ARG A 304 -14.91 -32.59 14.72
N GLY A 305 -13.62 -32.27 14.86
CA GLY A 305 -12.59 -32.61 13.87
C GLY A 305 -12.79 -31.95 12.49
N THR A 306 -13.55 -30.85 12.42
CA THR A 306 -13.90 -30.16 11.17
C THR A 306 -13.15 -28.82 10.97
N GLY A 307 -12.09 -28.57 11.73
CA GLY A 307 -11.29 -27.34 11.62
C GLY A 307 -10.76 -27.07 10.21
N ALA A 308 -10.31 -28.10 9.49
CA ALA A 308 -9.86 -27.99 8.11
C ALA A 308 -10.93 -27.43 7.15
N ARG A 309 -12.22 -27.54 7.47
CA ARG A 309 -13.30 -26.93 6.67
C ARG A 309 -13.32 -25.42 6.79
N LEU A 310 -12.98 -24.87 7.97
CA LEU A 310 -12.87 -23.41 8.15
C LEU A 310 -11.71 -22.85 7.32
N ASP A 311 -10.56 -23.53 7.29
CA ASP A 311 -9.41 -23.14 6.48
C ASP A 311 -9.77 -23.19 5.00
N LEU A 312 -10.38 -24.27 4.53
CA LEU A 312 -10.81 -24.40 3.13
C LEU A 312 -11.83 -23.30 2.73
N HIS A 313 -12.82 -23.01 3.58
CA HIS A 313 -13.79 -21.95 3.29
C HIS A 313 -13.12 -20.56 3.20
N ALA A 314 -12.18 -20.27 4.09
CA ALA A 314 -11.43 -19.01 4.07
C ALA A 314 -10.55 -18.91 2.81
N GLU A 315 -9.88 -20.00 2.40
CA GLU A 315 -9.06 -20.06 1.19
C GLU A 315 -9.92 -19.87 -0.09
N LEU A 316 -11.09 -20.52 -0.16
CA LEU A 316 -12.00 -20.35 -1.29
C LEU A 316 -12.55 -18.92 -1.37
N ALA A 317 -12.91 -18.32 -0.23
CA ALA A 317 -13.38 -16.94 -0.18
C ALA A 317 -12.26 -15.97 -0.61
N LEU A 318 -11.03 -16.16 -0.12
CA LEU A 318 -9.86 -15.38 -0.53
C LEU A 318 -9.56 -15.56 -2.03
N SER A 319 -9.59 -16.78 -2.55
CA SER A 319 -9.34 -17.05 -3.98
C SER A 319 -10.34 -16.30 -4.87
N ARG A 320 -11.61 -16.24 -4.48
CA ARG A 320 -12.64 -15.47 -5.18
C ARG A 320 -12.37 -13.95 -5.11
N ALA A 321 -11.99 -13.46 -3.93
CA ALA A 321 -11.64 -12.07 -3.74
C ALA A 321 -10.45 -11.67 -4.64
N LEU A 322 -9.39 -12.47 -4.66
CA LEU A 322 -8.21 -12.24 -5.49
C LEU A 322 -8.50 -12.33 -6.99
N ALA A 323 -9.38 -13.26 -7.39
CA ALA A 323 -9.81 -13.38 -8.79
C ALA A 323 -10.53 -12.10 -9.27
N ALA A 324 -11.34 -11.46 -8.41
CA ALA A 324 -12.00 -10.19 -8.71
C ALA A 324 -11.00 -9.01 -8.85
N LEU A 325 -9.81 -9.11 -8.24
CA LEU A 325 -8.75 -8.11 -8.29
C LEU A 325 -7.71 -8.38 -9.41
N SER A 326 -7.86 -9.46 -10.18
CA SER A 326 -6.88 -9.84 -11.22
C SER A 326 -6.79 -8.79 -12.32
N PRO A 327 -5.62 -8.62 -12.99
CA PRO A 327 -5.47 -7.76 -14.15
C PRO A 327 -6.50 -8.11 -15.24
N GLY A 328 -7.26 -7.13 -15.73
CA GLY A 328 -8.34 -7.33 -16.69
C GLY A 328 -9.73 -7.49 -16.08
N ALA A 329 -9.86 -7.67 -14.77
CA ALA A 329 -11.14 -7.50 -14.10
C ALA A 329 -11.55 -6.01 -14.16
N PRO A 330 -12.85 -5.70 -14.44
CA PRO A 330 -13.32 -4.33 -14.46
C PRO A 330 -13.09 -3.67 -13.09
N LEU A 331 -12.64 -2.39 -13.10
CA LEU A 331 -12.50 -1.62 -11.86
C LEU A 331 -13.87 -1.52 -11.18
N ALA A 332 -13.91 -1.83 -9.89
CA ALA A 332 -15.12 -1.67 -9.09
C ALA A 332 -15.47 -0.18 -9.01
N ARG A 333 -16.63 0.22 -9.61
CA ARG A 333 -17.08 1.61 -9.55
C ARG A 333 -17.64 1.93 -8.17
N MET A 334 -17.35 3.12 -7.65
CA MET A 334 -18.10 3.68 -6.53
C MET A 334 -19.54 3.90 -7.01
N GLY A 335 -20.52 3.33 -6.31
CA GLY A 335 -21.92 3.46 -6.66
C GLY A 335 -22.33 4.93 -6.81
N GLU A 336 -23.15 5.20 -7.84
CA GLU A 336 -23.82 6.47 -8.04
C GLU A 336 -24.77 6.79 -6.88
#